data_4681b753b526a3e215144a8a22cece0a
#
_entry.id   4681b753b526a3e215144a8a22cece0a
#
_cell.length_a   1.000
_cell.length_b   1.000
_cell.length_c   1.000
_cell.angle_alpha   90.00
_cell.angle_beta   90.00
_cell.angle_gamma   90.00
#
_symmetry.space_group_name_H-M   'P 1'
#
loop_
_entity.id
_entity.type
_entity.pdbx_description
1 polymer ?
#
loop_
_entity_poly.entity_id
_entity_poly.type
_entity_poly.pdbx_seq_one_letter_code
_entity_poly.pdbx_strand_id
1 'polypeptide(L)'
;MQRNEYVLKNMFSSFFLSSLMASVMAQLGSITDSIILSHLVSPDALSAFRVWLPVEAVILLIIGLMGSGASFLSTRGFGAQNYDKVNRVFNHHLYYVFFSTVLVIVLLLPFVDEVAGFVTTNERLLPILKPYIHAEFLTIFVTAVGAVPLSYIVSSGSPRTRTQCVIISQVLNVLFDLLFVCVFDMGIAGAAYASALANFIAILSMAGYIRKNSYIFRLHRPDKVCTLSMYREFFSIGVPMLISALLSPVLIYIMNTLIIDKLGADGMYIFTVYCQLNAISMLVLSGSNTAIGNIGGILIGEEDYDSLRLLTRRIFRLLSVVMLVVSVLIFLFPDVLGRIYGADEALLDQCRTPFRLMSLTFLPNAFSETLGMLYFVQGHQKLCRWLELVTDVGAIIVVIVIALYSPELIWPILPVTAWLQLGVVVAMAYVAHRKNPLLSWPTLQSTVPSNPAFTFSVPYTVEGARQFVNEVKPFIKSCELDCGIAARVALEDLVYEIVESRPDHKSNETFDVRIIDKENMFMAVLKSKGPLRNPIYKYSDDEVLSLDSSNLRRATMTRVCQDINHKYMNGINCIYLNYRRNESEADT
;
A
#
# COMPACT_ATOMS: atom_id res chain seq x y z
N MET A 1 11.37 -27.16 -9.44
CA MET A 1 10.53 -27.59 -8.30
C MET A 1 9.32 -26.70 -8.20
N GLN A 2 8.11 -27.27 -7.98
CA GLN A 2 6.92 -26.45 -7.73
C GLN A 2 7.01 -25.87 -6.32
N ARG A 3 7.05 -24.55 -6.22
CA ARG A 3 6.99 -23.83 -4.96
C ARG A 3 5.59 -23.94 -4.37
N ASN A 4 5.48 -24.25 -3.08
CA ASN A 4 4.19 -24.27 -2.40
C ASN A 4 3.73 -22.83 -2.11
N GLU A 5 2.51 -22.49 -2.53
CA GLU A 5 1.94 -21.15 -2.37
C GLU A 5 1.43 -20.86 -0.93
N TYR A 6 1.58 -21.78 0.01
CA TYR A 6 0.93 -21.73 1.32
C TYR A 6 1.28 -20.46 2.12
N VAL A 7 2.57 -20.16 2.27
CA VAL A 7 3.03 -18.97 3.02
C VAL A 7 2.60 -17.70 2.31
N LEU A 8 2.82 -17.61 0.99
CA LEU A 8 2.46 -16.44 0.19
C LEU A 8 0.95 -16.17 0.19
N LYS A 9 0.13 -17.23 0.15
CA LYS A 9 -1.34 -17.15 0.27
C LYS A 9 -1.77 -16.46 1.56
N ASN A 10 -1.17 -16.87 2.69
CA ASN A 10 -1.50 -16.31 3.99
C ASN A 10 -1.05 -14.84 4.11
N MET A 11 0.14 -14.52 3.62
CA MET A 11 0.62 -13.13 3.55
C MET A 11 -0.33 -12.26 2.72
N PHE A 12 -0.63 -12.68 1.49
CA PHE A 12 -1.53 -11.94 0.61
C PHE A 12 -2.91 -11.72 1.25
N SER A 13 -3.54 -12.79 1.74
CA SER A 13 -4.88 -12.68 2.36
C SER A 13 -4.88 -11.72 3.55
N SER A 14 -3.82 -11.71 4.35
CA SER A 14 -3.70 -10.81 5.49
C SER A 14 -3.55 -9.34 5.07
N PHE A 15 -2.68 -9.05 4.09
CA PHE A 15 -2.50 -7.69 3.59
C PHE A 15 -3.75 -7.19 2.86
N PHE A 16 -4.31 -8.01 1.98
CA PHE A 16 -5.51 -7.67 1.21
C PHE A 16 -6.70 -7.39 2.12
N LEU A 17 -7.04 -8.33 3.01
CA LEU A 17 -8.19 -8.18 3.90
C LEU A 17 -8.02 -7.03 4.88
N SER A 18 -6.84 -6.87 5.47
CA SER A 18 -6.55 -5.76 6.38
C SER A 18 -6.67 -4.41 5.69
N SER A 19 -6.17 -4.28 4.45
CA SER A 19 -6.27 -3.04 3.69
C SER A 19 -7.70 -2.76 3.24
N LEU A 20 -8.40 -3.80 2.77
CA LEU A 20 -9.82 -3.68 2.40
C LEU A 20 -10.67 -3.21 3.60
N MET A 21 -10.50 -3.83 4.77
CA MET A 21 -11.22 -3.43 5.98
C MET A 21 -10.87 -2.00 6.41
N ALA A 22 -9.61 -1.59 6.34
CA ALA A 22 -9.22 -0.21 6.64
C ALA A 22 -9.88 0.79 5.69
N SER A 23 -9.93 0.48 4.38
CA SER A 23 -10.58 1.34 3.39
C SER A 23 -12.10 1.40 3.58
N VAL A 24 -12.74 0.27 3.90
CA VAL A 24 -14.19 0.24 4.21
C VAL A 24 -14.49 1.07 5.47
N MET A 25 -13.70 0.92 6.53
CA MET A 25 -13.89 1.69 7.75
C MET A 25 -13.71 3.20 7.52
N ALA A 26 -12.70 3.61 6.74
CA ALA A 26 -12.50 5.01 6.38
C ALA A 26 -13.70 5.56 5.58
N GLN A 27 -14.25 4.77 4.64
CA GLN A 27 -15.43 5.19 3.87
C GLN A 27 -16.69 5.29 4.75
N LEU A 28 -16.90 4.34 5.66
CA LEU A 28 -18.00 4.40 6.62
C LEU A 28 -17.87 5.62 7.54
N GLY A 29 -16.65 5.97 7.99
CA GLY A 29 -16.40 7.17 8.77
C GLY A 29 -16.84 8.42 8.02
N SER A 30 -16.39 8.61 6.79
CA SER A 30 -16.78 9.78 5.97
C SER A 30 -18.30 9.89 5.74
N ILE A 31 -19.00 8.75 5.63
CA ILE A 31 -20.47 8.74 5.55
C ILE A 31 -21.07 9.16 6.90
N THR A 32 -20.57 8.63 8.00
CA THR A 32 -21.05 8.95 9.36
C THR A 32 -20.85 10.43 9.68
N ASP A 33 -19.67 11.00 9.39
CA ASP A 33 -19.39 12.44 9.55
C ASP A 33 -20.39 13.29 8.75
N SER A 34 -20.67 12.90 7.51
CA SER A 34 -21.65 13.60 6.66
C SER A 34 -23.07 13.56 7.25
N ILE A 35 -23.47 12.42 7.85
CA ILE A 35 -24.77 12.27 8.53
C ILE A 35 -24.82 13.14 9.79
N ILE A 36 -23.78 13.09 10.61
CA ILE A 36 -23.68 13.89 11.84
C ILE A 36 -23.75 15.38 11.51
N LEU A 37 -22.95 15.87 10.55
CA LEU A 37 -22.93 17.26 10.16
C LEU A 37 -24.29 17.73 9.61
N SER A 38 -24.96 16.91 8.79
CA SER A 38 -26.24 17.28 8.17
C SER A 38 -27.41 17.29 9.14
N HIS A 39 -27.46 16.36 10.10
CA HIS A 39 -28.60 16.16 10.97
C HIS A 39 -28.44 16.78 12.36
N LEU A 40 -27.21 16.80 12.88
CA LEU A 40 -26.94 17.28 14.24
C LEU A 40 -26.38 18.72 14.28
N VAL A 41 -25.81 19.20 13.17
CA VAL A 41 -25.34 20.61 13.08
C VAL A 41 -26.30 21.39 12.18
N SER A 42 -26.13 21.31 10.88
CA SER A 42 -27.03 21.93 9.88
C SER A 42 -26.69 21.47 8.46
N PRO A 43 -27.63 21.59 7.48
CA PRO A 43 -27.32 21.39 6.07
C PRO A 43 -26.23 22.34 5.54
N ASP A 44 -26.15 23.56 6.08
CA ASP A 44 -25.10 24.53 5.73
C ASP A 44 -23.72 24.07 6.23
N ALA A 45 -23.63 23.39 7.37
CA ALA A 45 -22.39 22.81 7.88
C ALA A 45 -21.87 21.70 6.95
N LEU A 46 -22.75 20.81 6.49
CA LEU A 46 -22.37 19.79 5.48
C LEU A 46 -21.91 20.46 4.17
N SER A 47 -22.56 21.55 3.76
CA SER A 47 -22.17 22.31 2.57
C SER A 47 -20.79 22.94 2.74
N ALA A 48 -20.52 23.56 3.88
CA ALA A 48 -19.21 24.13 4.23
C ALA A 48 -18.10 23.05 4.22
N PHE A 49 -18.35 21.90 4.83
CA PHE A 49 -17.45 20.75 4.79
C PHE A 49 -17.13 20.32 3.35
N ARG A 50 -18.15 20.15 2.51
CA ARG A 50 -17.99 19.71 1.12
C ARG A 50 -17.18 20.69 0.26
N VAL A 51 -17.38 21.98 0.48
CA VAL A 51 -16.68 23.05 -0.25
C VAL A 51 -15.20 23.10 0.14
N TRP A 52 -14.83 22.68 1.37
CA TRP A 52 -13.44 22.61 1.84
C TRP A 52 -12.64 21.43 1.28
N LEU A 53 -13.27 20.27 1.02
CA LEU A 53 -12.58 19.04 0.62
C LEU A 53 -11.57 19.19 -0.53
N PRO A 54 -11.83 19.97 -1.61
CA PRO A 54 -10.84 20.16 -2.69
C PRO A 54 -9.56 20.87 -2.22
N VAL A 55 -9.69 21.84 -1.31
CA VAL A 55 -8.52 22.56 -0.76
C VAL A 55 -7.71 21.65 0.15
N GLU A 56 -8.38 20.89 1.01
CA GLU A 56 -7.75 19.88 1.86
C GLU A 56 -6.99 18.85 1.01
N ALA A 57 -7.58 18.37 -0.09
CA ALA A 57 -6.92 17.44 -1.00
C ALA A 57 -5.61 18.00 -1.58
N VAL A 58 -5.58 19.29 -1.95
CA VAL A 58 -4.36 19.96 -2.44
C VAL A 58 -3.32 20.08 -1.32
N ILE A 59 -3.73 20.42 -0.10
CA ILE A 59 -2.84 20.51 1.06
C ILE A 59 -2.21 19.13 1.35
N LEU A 60 -3.02 18.07 1.41
CA LEU A 60 -2.56 16.71 1.65
C LEU A 60 -1.67 16.19 0.52
N LEU A 61 -1.92 16.61 -0.73
CA LEU A 61 -1.05 16.28 -1.87
C LEU A 61 0.35 16.88 -1.70
N ILE A 62 0.45 18.15 -1.30
CA ILE A 62 1.73 18.83 -1.04
C ILE A 62 2.49 18.13 0.10
N ILE A 63 1.80 17.84 1.20
CA ILE A 63 2.38 17.16 2.35
C ILE A 63 2.79 15.72 2.01
N GLY A 64 1.97 15.01 1.24
CA GLY A 64 2.18 13.62 0.85
C GLY A 64 3.17 13.39 -0.31
N LEU A 65 3.68 14.46 -0.93
CA LEU A 65 4.47 14.44 -2.16
C LEU A 65 5.62 13.42 -2.17
N MET A 66 6.29 13.24 -1.04
CA MET A 66 7.45 12.33 -0.90
C MET A 66 7.06 10.92 -0.44
N GLY A 67 5.79 10.71 -0.07
CA GLY A 67 5.34 9.48 0.60
C GLY A 67 5.50 8.21 -0.23
N SER A 68 5.17 8.26 -1.54
CA SER A 68 5.28 7.12 -2.44
C SER A 68 6.74 6.71 -2.67
N GLY A 69 7.65 7.68 -2.82
CA GLY A 69 9.09 7.43 -2.94
C GLY A 69 9.67 6.83 -1.67
N ALA A 70 9.31 7.37 -0.51
CA ALA A 70 9.74 6.84 0.79
C ALA A 70 9.21 5.41 1.03
N SER A 71 7.95 5.13 0.69
CA SER A 71 7.36 3.80 0.79
C SER A 71 8.07 2.79 -0.11
N PHE A 72 8.37 3.15 -1.34
CA PHE A 72 9.11 2.33 -2.29
C PHE A 72 10.49 1.93 -1.76
N LEU A 73 11.27 2.90 -1.25
CA LEU A 73 12.61 2.64 -0.73
C LEU A 73 12.59 1.83 0.56
N SER A 74 11.61 2.08 1.44
CA SER A 74 11.49 1.36 2.70
C SER A 74 11.11 -0.11 2.51
N THR A 75 10.14 -0.42 1.62
CA THR A 75 9.73 -1.82 1.37
C THR A 75 10.88 -2.65 0.80
N ARG A 76 11.65 -2.09 -0.13
CA ARG A 76 12.87 -2.74 -0.67
C ARG A 76 13.95 -2.88 0.41
N GLY A 77 14.14 -1.85 1.24
CA GLY A 77 15.08 -1.89 2.36
C GLY A 77 14.73 -3.00 3.35
N PHE A 78 13.44 -3.19 3.64
CA PHE A 78 12.98 -4.30 4.48
C PHE A 78 13.29 -5.67 3.86
N GLY A 79 13.05 -5.85 2.57
CA GLY A 79 13.38 -7.10 1.88
C GLY A 79 14.89 -7.36 1.81
N ALA A 80 15.69 -6.32 1.60
CA ALA A 80 17.15 -6.39 1.58
C ALA A 80 17.78 -6.45 2.98
N GLN A 81 16.99 -6.43 4.05
CA GLN A 81 17.45 -6.40 5.46
C GLN A 81 18.35 -5.21 5.81
N ASN A 82 18.26 -4.11 5.05
CA ASN A 82 19.00 -2.90 5.30
C ASN A 82 18.19 -1.93 6.19
N TYR A 83 18.14 -2.24 7.48
CA TYR A 83 17.37 -1.45 8.45
C TYR A 83 17.92 -0.05 8.68
N ASP A 84 19.23 0.16 8.51
CA ASP A 84 19.84 1.49 8.59
C ASP A 84 19.35 2.40 7.45
N LYS A 85 19.22 1.85 6.23
CA LYS A 85 18.60 2.57 5.12
C LYS A 85 17.13 2.85 5.39
N VAL A 86 16.37 1.86 5.88
CA VAL A 86 14.95 2.02 6.23
C VAL A 86 14.77 3.11 7.28
N ASN A 87 15.58 3.10 8.34
CA ASN A 87 15.51 4.11 9.40
C ASN A 87 15.87 5.51 8.89
N ARG A 88 16.88 5.64 8.03
CA ARG A 88 17.19 6.93 7.38
C ARG A 88 16.02 7.42 6.52
N VAL A 89 15.44 6.56 5.69
CA VAL A 89 14.25 6.88 4.87
C VAL A 89 13.08 7.32 5.75
N PHE A 90 12.83 6.61 6.86
CA PHE A 90 11.80 6.97 7.85
C PHE A 90 11.99 8.37 8.41
N ASN A 91 13.19 8.69 8.89
CA ASN A 91 13.49 10.00 9.49
C ASN A 91 13.32 11.13 8.47
N HIS A 92 13.86 11.00 7.25
CA HIS A 92 13.72 12.03 6.21
C HIS A 92 12.25 12.24 5.80
N HIS A 93 11.47 11.14 5.69
CA HIS A 93 10.04 11.23 5.39
C HIS A 93 9.28 11.91 6.52
N LEU A 94 9.52 11.53 7.78
CA LEU A 94 8.87 12.14 8.94
C LEU A 94 9.20 13.63 9.05
N TYR A 95 10.46 14.02 8.89
CA TYR A 95 10.86 15.43 8.90
C TYR A 95 10.24 16.23 7.76
N TYR A 96 10.22 15.66 6.55
CA TYR A 96 9.56 16.32 5.43
C TYR A 96 8.08 16.58 5.72
N VAL A 97 7.32 15.56 6.15
CA VAL A 97 5.90 15.69 6.47
C VAL A 97 5.68 16.67 7.61
N PHE A 98 6.47 16.59 8.67
CA PHE A 98 6.36 17.51 9.81
C PHE A 98 6.59 18.97 9.37
N PHE A 99 7.72 19.26 8.72
CA PHE A 99 8.06 20.64 8.34
C PHE A 99 7.17 21.17 7.22
N SER A 100 6.78 20.36 6.23
CA SER A 100 5.86 20.80 5.19
C SER A 100 4.47 21.09 5.74
N THR A 101 3.97 20.27 6.68
CA THR A 101 2.69 20.53 7.34
C THR A 101 2.73 21.81 8.17
N VAL A 102 3.75 21.98 9.01
CA VAL A 102 3.93 23.21 9.78
C VAL A 102 4.05 24.43 8.86
N LEU A 103 4.82 24.33 7.78
CA LEU A 103 4.96 25.43 6.81
C LEU A 103 3.63 25.79 6.17
N VAL A 104 2.86 24.80 5.71
CA VAL A 104 1.53 25.04 5.10
C VAL A 104 0.59 25.70 6.09
N ILE A 105 0.54 25.21 7.34
CA ILE A 105 -0.31 25.79 8.38
C ILE A 105 0.11 27.23 8.69
N VAL A 106 1.41 27.49 8.92
CA VAL A 106 1.92 28.83 9.22
C VAL A 106 1.66 29.82 8.09
N LEU A 107 1.73 29.35 6.83
CA LEU A 107 1.44 30.19 5.66
C LEU A 107 -0.05 30.47 5.48
N LEU A 108 -0.94 29.51 5.76
CA LEU A 108 -2.37 29.66 5.51
C LEU A 108 -3.13 30.22 6.73
N LEU A 109 -2.66 29.98 7.95
CA LEU A 109 -3.35 30.40 9.18
C LEU A 109 -3.63 31.92 9.25
N PRO A 110 -2.71 32.84 8.87
CA PRO A 110 -2.97 34.27 8.86
C PRO A 110 -3.98 34.69 7.76
N PHE A 111 -4.20 33.87 6.76
CA PHE A 111 -5.03 34.16 5.58
C PHE A 111 -6.30 33.28 5.53
N VAL A 112 -6.80 32.82 6.69
CA VAL A 112 -8.01 31.98 6.72
C VAL A 112 -9.22 32.70 6.15
N ASP A 113 -9.33 34.00 6.34
CA ASP A 113 -10.43 34.79 5.79
C ASP A 113 -10.39 34.85 4.27
N GLU A 114 -9.22 35.06 3.67
CA GLU A 114 -9.00 35.09 2.24
C GLU A 114 -9.18 33.71 1.64
N VAL A 115 -8.67 32.67 2.30
CA VAL A 115 -8.84 31.27 1.87
C VAL A 115 -10.31 30.88 1.89
N ALA A 116 -11.06 31.21 2.96
CA ALA A 116 -12.48 30.95 3.02
C ALA A 116 -13.26 31.70 1.91
N GLY A 117 -12.91 32.98 1.66
CA GLY A 117 -13.49 33.78 0.59
C GLY A 117 -13.14 33.28 -0.84
N PHE A 118 -11.95 32.67 -1.01
CA PHE A 118 -11.57 32.01 -2.25
C PHE A 118 -12.38 30.72 -2.48
N VAL A 119 -12.66 29.97 -1.43
CA VAL A 119 -13.36 28.69 -1.47
C VAL A 119 -14.85 28.89 -1.74
N THR A 120 -15.46 29.92 -1.15
CA THR A 120 -16.89 30.22 -1.34
C THR A 120 -17.18 31.71 -1.23
N THR A 121 -18.06 32.20 -2.09
CA THR A 121 -18.61 33.56 -2.04
C THR A 121 -19.95 33.62 -1.30
N ASN A 122 -20.42 32.48 -0.78
CA ASN A 122 -21.70 32.41 -0.07
C ASN A 122 -21.57 32.95 1.36
N GLU A 123 -22.17 34.10 1.61
CA GLU A 123 -22.14 34.78 2.91
C GLU A 123 -22.69 33.93 4.07
N ARG A 124 -23.56 32.94 3.82
CA ARG A 124 -24.08 32.03 4.84
C ARG A 124 -23.06 31.00 5.29
N LEU A 125 -22.19 30.57 4.38
CA LEU A 125 -21.19 29.53 4.66
C LEU A 125 -19.93 30.08 5.31
N LEU A 126 -19.54 31.33 5.03
CA LEU A 126 -18.31 31.93 5.53
C LEU A 126 -18.17 31.89 7.06
N PRO A 127 -19.20 32.29 7.88
CA PRO A 127 -19.10 32.26 9.34
C PRO A 127 -18.98 30.83 9.90
N ILE A 128 -19.44 29.81 9.16
CA ILE A 128 -19.35 28.41 9.56
C ILE A 128 -18.00 27.82 9.12
N LEU A 129 -17.51 28.20 7.94
CA LEU A 129 -16.29 27.67 7.33
C LEU A 129 -15.01 28.13 8.04
N LYS A 130 -14.94 29.40 8.47
CA LYS A 130 -13.74 29.96 9.12
C LYS A 130 -13.34 29.24 10.42
N PRO A 131 -14.21 29.01 11.40
CA PRO A 131 -13.88 28.24 12.61
C PRO A 131 -13.50 26.80 12.27
N TYR A 132 -14.14 26.21 11.24
CA TYR A 132 -13.83 24.87 10.77
C TYR A 132 -12.39 24.78 10.23
N ILE A 133 -11.96 25.70 9.36
CA ILE A 133 -10.60 25.72 8.80
C ILE A 133 -9.56 25.79 9.90
N HIS A 134 -9.77 26.62 10.95
CA HIS A 134 -8.86 26.70 12.09
C HIS A 134 -8.72 25.36 12.83
N ALA A 135 -9.85 24.68 13.07
CA ALA A 135 -9.85 23.37 13.72
C ALA A 135 -9.24 22.29 12.81
N GLU A 136 -9.51 22.36 11.51
CA GLU A 136 -9.05 21.40 10.51
C GLU A 136 -7.52 21.41 10.34
N PHE A 137 -6.85 22.52 10.53
CA PHE A 137 -5.38 22.55 10.54
C PHE A 137 -4.77 21.64 11.61
N LEU A 138 -5.43 21.48 12.78
CA LEU A 138 -4.99 20.53 13.80
C LEU A 138 -5.20 19.09 13.33
N THR A 139 -6.35 18.80 12.70
CA THR A 139 -6.65 17.49 12.12
C THR A 139 -5.63 17.12 11.06
N ILE A 140 -5.35 18.02 10.12
CA ILE A 140 -4.34 17.83 9.07
C ILE A 140 -2.97 17.54 9.68
N PHE A 141 -2.55 18.29 10.71
CA PHE A 141 -1.27 18.07 11.37
C PHE A 141 -1.16 16.67 12.00
N VAL A 142 -2.14 16.30 12.82
CA VAL A 142 -2.14 15.01 13.53
C VAL A 142 -2.20 13.86 12.54
N THR A 143 -3.08 13.95 11.54
CA THR A 143 -3.30 12.90 10.54
C THR A 143 -2.06 12.73 9.65
N ALA A 144 -1.50 13.80 9.11
CA ALA A 144 -0.35 13.75 8.22
C ALA A 144 0.89 13.18 8.92
N VAL A 145 1.23 13.71 10.10
CA VAL A 145 2.40 13.24 10.86
C VAL A 145 2.20 11.79 11.33
N GLY A 146 0.99 11.43 11.77
CA GLY A 146 0.65 10.06 12.19
C GLY A 146 0.59 9.04 11.05
N ALA A 147 0.30 9.47 9.83
CA ALA A 147 0.30 8.58 8.65
C ALA A 147 1.69 8.02 8.34
N VAL A 148 2.76 8.74 8.69
CA VAL A 148 4.13 8.29 8.43
C VAL A 148 4.44 6.98 9.18
N PRO A 149 4.43 6.90 10.52
CA PRO A 149 4.70 5.64 11.20
C PRO A 149 3.71 4.52 10.80
N LEU A 150 2.45 4.85 10.52
CA LEU A 150 1.45 3.88 10.02
C LEU A 150 1.89 3.21 8.71
N SER A 151 2.42 3.98 7.76
CA SER A 151 2.89 3.42 6.48
C SER A 151 4.06 2.47 6.68
N TYR A 152 4.99 2.77 7.60
CA TYR A 152 6.15 1.91 7.91
C TYR A 152 5.75 0.66 8.71
N ILE A 153 4.73 0.73 9.54
CA ILE A 153 4.13 -0.44 10.20
C ILE A 153 3.60 -1.43 9.16
N VAL A 154 2.90 -0.95 8.13
CA VAL A 154 2.44 -1.79 7.02
C VAL A 154 3.61 -2.37 6.24
N SER A 155 4.56 -1.52 5.84
CA SER A 155 5.75 -1.93 5.10
C SER A 155 6.63 -2.90 5.87
N SER A 156 6.61 -2.82 7.21
CA SER A 156 7.28 -3.79 8.07
C SER A 156 6.56 -5.13 8.19
N GLY A 157 5.40 -5.32 7.54
CA GLY A 157 4.67 -6.58 7.49
C GLY A 157 3.54 -6.72 8.51
N SER A 158 3.08 -5.62 9.13
CA SER A 158 2.01 -5.63 10.15
C SER A 158 0.78 -4.81 9.73
N PRO A 159 0.09 -5.16 8.62
CA PRO A 159 -1.07 -4.40 8.14
C PRO A 159 -2.25 -4.44 9.12
N ARG A 160 -2.38 -5.50 9.93
CA ARG A 160 -3.42 -5.61 10.97
C ARG A 160 -3.31 -4.50 12.02
N THR A 161 -2.10 -4.12 12.42
CA THR A 161 -1.88 -3.02 13.37
C THR A 161 -2.39 -1.69 12.81
N ARG A 162 -2.16 -1.41 11.51
CA ARG A 162 -2.75 -0.24 10.84
C ARG A 162 -4.28 -0.32 10.86
N THR A 163 -4.85 -1.48 10.50
CA THR A 163 -6.31 -1.64 10.48
C THR A 163 -6.93 -1.43 11.86
N GLN A 164 -6.31 -1.95 12.92
CA GLN A 164 -6.73 -1.69 14.31
C GLN A 164 -6.69 -0.20 14.64
N CYS A 165 -5.62 0.50 14.25
CA CYS A 165 -5.52 1.95 14.45
C CYS A 165 -6.66 2.70 13.71
N VAL A 166 -6.95 2.36 12.46
CA VAL A 166 -8.05 2.97 11.69
C VAL A 166 -9.40 2.68 12.36
N ILE A 167 -9.66 1.46 12.81
CA ILE A 167 -10.91 1.12 13.51
C ILE A 167 -11.04 1.92 14.81
N ILE A 168 -9.99 1.99 15.61
CA ILE A 168 -9.98 2.77 16.86
C ILE A 168 -10.26 4.26 16.54
N SER A 169 -9.58 4.82 15.53
CA SER A 169 -9.80 6.20 15.10
C SER A 169 -11.26 6.45 14.72
N GLN A 170 -11.85 5.59 13.88
CA GLN A 170 -13.23 5.79 13.42
C GLN A 170 -14.26 5.64 14.54
N VAL A 171 -14.09 4.66 15.44
CA VAL A 171 -14.99 4.51 16.60
C VAL A 171 -14.89 5.71 17.54
N LEU A 172 -13.68 6.16 17.87
CA LEU A 172 -13.48 7.33 18.72
C LEU A 172 -13.96 8.61 18.04
N ASN A 173 -13.79 8.74 16.72
CA ASN A 173 -14.28 9.91 15.99
C ASN A 173 -15.79 10.06 16.16
N VAL A 174 -16.58 9.02 15.92
CA VAL A 174 -18.03 9.05 16.12
C VAL A 174 -18.40 9.42 17.57
N LEU A 175 -17.71 8.86 18.56
CA LEU A 175 -17.97 9.15 19.96
C LEU A 175 -17.64 10.63 20.31
N PHE A 176 -16.53 11.13 19.81
CA PHE A 176 -16.14 12.53 20.05
C PHE A 176 -16.95 13.51 19.22
N ASP A 177 -17.42 13.15 18.03
CA ASP A 177 -18.37 13.95 17.26
C ASP A 177 -19.65 14.17 18.05
N LEU A 178 -20.24 13.10 18.59
CA LEU A 178 -21.43 13.20 19.44
C LEU A 178 -21.14 14.06 20.69
N LEU A 179 -19.98 13.94 21.30
CA LEU A 179 -19.59 14.72 22.47
C LEU A 179 -19.41 16.21 22.13
N PHE A 180 -18.62 16.52 21.11
CA PHE A 180 -18.24 17.93 20.82
C PHE A 180 -19.35 18.67 20.07
N VAL A 181 -20.11 17.98 19.23
CA VAL A 181 -21.23 18.57 18.49
C VAL A 181 -22.49 18.66 19.35
N CYS A 182 -22.91 17.53 20.01
CA CYS A 182 -24.19 17.50 20.71
C CYS A 182 -24.12 17.96 22.15
N VAL A 183 -23.00 17.71 22.89
CA VAL A 183 -22.90 18.03 24.30
C VAL A 183 -22.24 19.41 24.51
N PHE A 184 -21.15 19.69 23.75
CA PHE A 184 -20.43 20.95 23.87
C PHE A 184 -20.88 22.02 22.88
N ASP A 185 -21.80 21.71 21.96
CA ASP A 185 -22.37 22.61 20.95
C ASP A 185 -21.30 23.37 20.13
N MET A 186 -20.20 22.70 19.80
CA MET A 186 -19.07 23.28 19.07
C MET A 186 -19.29 23.38 17.55
N GLY A 187 -20.47 22.96 17.06
CA GLY A 187 -20.82 22.98 15.65
C GLY A 187 -19.84 22.15 14.79
N ILE A 188 -19.57 22.60 13.56
CA ILE A 188 -18.70 21.91 12.61
C ILE A 188 -17.22 21.86 13.06
N ALA A 189 -16.75 22.90 13.79
CA ALA A 189 -15.40 22.90 14.35
C ALA A 189 -15.21 21.79 15.39
N GLY A 190 -16.28 21.42 16.12
CA GLY A 190 -16.30 20.27 17.02
C GLY A 190 -15.99 18.96 16.32
N ALA A 191 -16.54 18.73 15.13
CA ALA A 191 -16.24 17.54 14.34
C ALA A 191 -14.77 17.47 13.89
N ALA A 192 -14.17 18.61 13.51
CA ALA A 192 -12.74 18.66 13.21
C ALA A 192 -11.87 18.33 14.44
N TYR A 193 -12.16 18.93 15.62
CA TYR A 193 -11.45 18.59 16.85
C TYR A 193 -11.65 17.14 17.29
N ALA A 194 -12.84 16.57 17.06
CA ALA A 194 -13.13 15.16 17.32
C ALA A 194 -12.24 14.25 16.48
N SER A 195 -12.14 14.54 15.19
CA SER A 195 -11.26 13.82 14.25
C SER A 195 -9.78 13.94 14.66
N ALA A 196 -9.31 15.13 15.05
CA ALA A 196 -7.94 15.32 15.51
C ALA A 196 -7.64 14.49 16.76
N LEU A 197 -8.53 14.52 17.77
CA LEU A 197 -8.35 13.80 19.03
C LEU A 197 -8.43 12.28 18.81
N ALA A 198 -9.39 11.81 18.01
CA ALA A 198 -9.55 10.41 17.67
C ALA A 198 -8.30 9.84 16.97
N ASN A 199 -7.78 10.55 15.97
CA ASN A 199 -6.55 10.20 15.28
C ASN A 199 -5.34 10.20 16.21
N PHE A 200 -5.23 11.19 17.10
CA PHE A 200 -4.13 11.28 18.05
C PHE A 200 -4.12 10.08 19.02
N ILE A 201 -5.26 9.71 19.59
CA ILE A 201 -5.39 8.55 20.49
C ILE A 201 -5.10 7.24 19.72
N ALA A 202 -5.61 7.14 18.49
CA ALA A 202 -5.34 5.97 17.63
C ALA A 202 -3.85 5.80 17.35
N ILE A 203 -3.12 6.89 17.09
CA ILE A 203 -1.66 6.88 16.91
C ILE A 203 -0.95 6.46 18.20
N LEU A 204 -1.38 6.97 19.36
CA LEU A 204 -0.84 6.56 20.67
C LEU A 204 -1.02 5.06 20.93
N SER A 205 -2.11 4.45 20.45
CA SER A 205 -2.33 3.00 20.59
C SER A 205 -1.22 2.15 19.95
N MET A 206 -0.48 2.71 18.98
CA MET A 206 0.64 2.06 18.32
C MET A 206 1.98 2.22 19.05
N ALA A 207 2.04 3.01 20.11
CA ALA A 207 3.30 3.26 20.84
C ALA A 207 3.97 1.98 21.32
N GLY A 208 3.19 0.97 21.72
CA GLY A 208 3.70 -0.36 22.09
C GLY A 208 4.39 -1.07 20.92
N TYR A 209 3.80 -1.00 19.72
CA TYR A 209 4.41 -1.55 18.52
C TYR A 209 5.71 -0.82 18.14
N ILE A 210 5.68 0.50 18.17
CA ILE A 210 6.85 1.36 17.86
C ILE A 210 8.00 1.06 18.83
N ARG A 211 7.72 0.96 20.15
CA ARG A 211 8.74 0.61 21.16
C ARG A 211 9.35 -0.76 20.93
N LYS A 212 8.53 -1.77 20.61
CA LYS A 212 9.01 -3.13 20.34
C LYS A 212 9.88 -3.20 19.08
N ASN A 213 9.62 -2.35 18.09
CA ASN A 213 10.37 -2.27 16.83
C ASN A 213 11.25 -1.02 16.75
N SER A 214 11.82 -0.59 17.87
CA SER A 214 12.63 0.64 17.98
C SER A 214 13.81 0.69 17.02
N TYR A 215 14.32 -0.44 16.53
CA TYR A 215 15.37 -0.49 15.52
C TYR A 215 14.97 0.13 14.17
N ILE A 216 13.66 0.18 13.86
CA ILE A 216 13.11 0.84 12.66
C ILE A 216 12.80 2.32 12.94
N PHE A 217 12.28 2.61 14.14
CA PHE A 217 11.72 3.91 14.50
C PHE A 217 12.67 4.78 15.34
N ARG A 218 14.00 4.60 15.20
CA ARG A 218 14.98 5.48 15.85
C ARG A 218 14.97 6.85 15.22
N LEU A 219 14.81 7.88 16.04
CA LEU A 219 14.89 9.26 15.59
C LEU A 219 16.35 9.71 15.55
N HIS A 220 16.82 10.05 14.37
CA HIS A 220 18.16 10.58 14.14
C HIS A 220 18.07 11.93 13.43
N ARG A 221 18.98 12.83 13.70
CA ARG A 221 19.09 14.07 12.93
C ARG A 221 19.51 13.72 11.48
N PRO A 222 18.85 14.31 10.46
CA PRO A 222 19.22 14.08 9.07
C PRO A 222 20.65 14.57 8.84
N ASP A 223 21.46 13.74 8.19
CA ASP A 223 22.79 14.16 7.74
C ASP A 223 22.64 15.21 6.62
N LYS A 224 23.32 16.34 6.78
CA LYS A 224 23.21 17.46 5.82
C LYS A 224 23.62 17.07 4.39
N VAL A 225 24.57 16.16 4.24
CA VAL A 225 25.08 15.72 2.94
C VAL A 225 24.09 14.81 2.22
N CYS A 226 23.39 13.92 2.95
CA CYS A 226 22.46 12.95 2.39
C CYS A 226 21.05 13.51 2.18
N THR A 227 20.69 14.60 2.86
CA THR A 227 19.31 15.08 2.91
C THR A 227 18.78 15.48 1.53
N LEU A 228 19.48 16.33 0.79
CA LEU A 228 19.00 16.81 -0.51
C LEU A 228 18.95 15.69 -1.57
N SER A 229 19.93 14.81 -1.59
CA SER A 229 19.96 13.70 -2.54
C SER A 229 18.81 12.72 -2.28
N MET A 230 18.50 12.44 -1.02
CA MET A 230 17.39 11.55 -0.63
C MET A 230 16.02 12.15 -0.98
N TYR A 231 15.80 13.44 -0.75
CA TYR A 231 14.56 14.10 -1.16
C TYR A 231 14.42 14.15 -2.69
N ARG A 232 15.52 14.37 -3.43
CA ARG A 232 15.51 14.27 -4.89
C ARG A 232 15.15 12.85 -5.36
N GLU A 233 15.63 11.82 -4.67
CA GLU A 233 15.30 10.42 -4.96
C GLU A 233 13.82 10.16 -4.66
N PHE A 234 13.29 10.57 -3.50
CA PHE A 234 11.87 10.44 -3.15
C PHE A 234 10.97 11.09 -4.20
N PHE A 235 11.27 12.35 -4.55
CA PHE A 235 10.50 13.08 -5.55
C PHE A 235 10.55 12.39 -6.91
N SER A 236 11.74 12.02 -7.37
CA SER A 236 11.91 11.35 -8.67
C SER A 236 11.12 10.04 -8.78
N ILE A 237 11.06 9.28 -7.67
CA ILE A 237 10.29 8.03 -7.59
C ILE A 237 8.79 8.33 -7.50
N GLY A 238 8.40 9.38 -6.77
CA GLY A 238 7.01 9.73 -6.50
C GLY A 238 6.27 10.43 -7.65
N VAL A 239 7.00 11.02 -8.59
CA VAL A 239 6.42 11.81 -9.71
C VAL A 239 5.28 11.11 -10.46
N PRO A 240 5.33 9.81 -10.80
CA PRO A 240 4.21 9.15 -11.47
C PRO A 240 2.90 9.29 -10.68
N MET A 241 2.91 8.96 -9.40
CA MET A 241 1.73 9.04 -8.52
C MET A 241 1.22 10.48 -8.36
N LEU A 242 2.13 11.46 -8.37
CA LEU A 242 1.79 12.87 -8.33
C LEU A 242 1.05 13.32 -9.60
N ILE A 243 1.49 12.88 -10.77
CA ILE A 243 0.85 13.20 -12.05
C ILE A 243 -0.61 12.73 -12.03
N SER A 244 -0.85 11.48 -11.70
CA SER A 244 -2.20 10.92 -11.62
C SER A 244 -3.07 11.63 -10.57
N ALA A 245 -2.52 11.92 -9.38
CA ALA A 245 -3.23 12.66 -8.33
C ALA A 245 -3.65 14.09 -8.72
N LEU A 246 -2.91 14.73 -9.64
CA LEU A 246 -3.26 16.05 -10.16
C LEU A 246 -4.25 15.98 -11.32
N LEU A 247 -4.11 14.99 -12.21
CA LEU A 247 -4.91 14.90 -13.44
C LEU A 247 -6.30 14.31 -13.20
N SER A 248 -6.46 13.36 -12.26
CA SER A 248 -7.75 12.73 -11.97
C SER A 248 -8.87 13.71 -11.58
N PRO A 249 -8.67 14.67 -10.66
CA PRO A 249 -9.69 15.68 -10.35
C PRO A 249 -10.02 16.58 -11.53
N VAL A 250 -9.04 16.91 -12.37
CA VAL A 250 -9.24 17.71 -13.60
C VAL A 250 -10.15 16.96 -14.57
N LEU A 251 -9.91 15.66 -14.77
CA LEU A 251 -10.77 14.83 -15.62
C LEU A 251 -12.21 14.77 -15.10
N ILE A 252 -12.38 14.56 -13.79
CA ILE A 252 -13.72 14.54 -13.16
C ILE A 252 -14.42 15.89 -13.32
N TYR A 253 -13.71 17.01 -13.13
CA TYR A 253 -14.26 18.35 -13.32
C TYR A 253 -14.73 18.59 -14.77
N ILE A 254 -13.90 18.22 -15.74
CA ILE A 254 -14.24 18.32 -17.16
C ILE A 254 -15.46 17.45 -17.48
N MET A 255 -15.50 16.21 -17.02
CA MET A 255 -16.63 15.31 -17.21
C MET A 255 -17.92 15.88 -16.62
N ASN A 256 -17.88 16.36 -15.38
CA ASN A 256 -19.06 16.98 -14.74
C ASN A 256 -19.59 18.16 -15.55
N THR A 257 -18.69 19.07 -15.98
CA THR A 257 -19.06 20.25 -16.76
C THR A 257 -19.68 19.87 -18.10
N LEU A 258 -19.06 18.93 -18.83
CA LEU A 258 -19.52 18.49 -20.13
C LEU A 258 -20.85 17.73 -20.05
N ILE A 259 -21.02 16.88 -19.05
CA ILE A 259 -22.25 16.09 -18.88
C ILE A 259 -23.43 17.00 -18.51
N ILE A 260 -23.25 17.95 -17.60
CA ILE A 260 -24.32 18.86 -17.21
C ILE A 260 -24.73 19.78 -18.38
N ASP A 261 -23.74 20.24 -19.16
CA ASP A 261 -23.98 21.12 -20.32
C ASP A 261 -24.68 20.38 -21.47
N LYS A 262 -24.32 19.13 -21.78
CA LYS A 262 -24.76 18.38 -22.94
C LYS A 262 -25.92 17.41 -22.66
N LEU A 263 -25.98 16.82 -21.48
CA LEU A 263 -26.95 15.76 -21.12
C LEU A 263 -27.87 16.18 -19.97
N GLY A 264 -27.66 17.35 -19.37
CA GLY A 264 -28.50 17.89 -18.30
C GLY A 264 -28.43 17.10 -16.98
N ALA A 265 -29.47 17.23 -16.16
CA ALA A 265 -29.57 16.64 -14.84
C ALA A 265 -29.60 15.10 -14.86
N ASP A 266 -30.30 14.52 -15.85
CA ASP A 266 -30.41 13.06 -15.99
C ASP A 266 -29.05 12.44 -16.32
N GLY A 267 -28.29 13.06 -17.22
CA GLY A 267 -26.91 12.65 -17.53
C GLY A 267 -26.01 12.74 -16.31
N MET A 268 -26.15 13.82 -15.53
CA MET A 268 -25.36 13.99 -14.30
C MET A 268 -25.72 12.96 -13.22
N TYR A 269 -26.99 12.60 -13.10
CA TYR A 269 -27.42 11.50 -12.23
C TYR A 269 -26.72 10.19 -12.62
N ILE A 270 -26.77 9.80 -13.90
CA ILE A 270 -26.15 8.58 -14.42
C ILE A 270 -24.64 8.55 -14.11
N PHE A 271 -23.95 9.67 -14.36
CA PHE A 271 -22.52 9.77 -14.09
C PHE A 271 -22.19 9.70 -12.59
N THR A 272 -23.04 10.30 -11.75
CA THR A 272 -22.88 10.22 -10.29
C THR A 272 -22.97 8.77 -9.80
N VAL A 273 -23.95 8.00 -10.26
CA VAL A 273 -24.08 6.57 -9.93
C VAL A 273 -22.84 5.80 -10.39
N TYR A 274 -22.32 6.07 -11.58
CA TYR A 274 -21.07 5.47 -12.07
C TYR A 274 -19.89 5.77 -11.16
N CYS A 275 -19.71 7.03 -10.73
CA CYS A 275 -18.63 7.41 -9.81
C CYS A 275 -18.72 6.67 -8.48
N GLN A 276 -19.93 6.46 -7.93
CA GLN A 276 -20.14 5.68 -6.71
C GLN A 276 -19.76 4.20 -6.88
N LEU A 277 -20.12 3.61 -8.01
CA LEU A 277 -19.74 2.23 -8.33
C LEU A 277 -18.23 2.08 -8.51
N ASN A 278 -17.61 3.08 -9.17
CA ASN A 278 -16.16 3.09 -9.32
C ASN A 278 -15.46 3.20 -7.96
N ALA A 279 -15.98 4.00 -7.03
CA ALA A 279 -15.45 4.09 -5.67
C ALA A 279 -15.50 2.73 -4.94
N ILE A 280 -16.57 1.93 -5.12
CA ILE A 280 -16.64 0.56 -4.56
C ILE A 280 -15.54 -0.32 -5.18
N SER A 281 -15.31 -0.24 -6.49
CA SER A 281 -14.24 -0.98 -7.16
C SER A 281 -12.86 -0.61 -6.63
N MET A 282 -12.64 0.68 -6.32
CA MET A 282 -11.40 1.18 -5.73
C MET A 282 -11.09 0.59 -4.35
N LEU A 283 -12.10 0.17 -3.57
CA LEU A 283 -11.86 -0.54 -2.29
C LEU A 283 -11.13 -1.87 -2.51
N VAL A 284 -11.52 -2.64 -3.52
CA VAL A 284 -10.88 -3.92 -3.87
C VAL A 284 -9.48 -3.69 -4.43
N LEU A 285 -9.32 -2.67 -5.29
CA LEU A 285 -8.02 -2.26 -5.84
C LEU A 285 -7.05 -1.80 -4.76
N SER A 286 -7.51 -1.03 -3.78
CA SER A 286 -6.70 -0.57 -2.64
C SER A 286 -6.08 -1.74 -1.89
N GLY A 287 -6.83 -2.82 -1.64
CA GLY A 287 -6.31 -4.05 -1.04
C GLY A 287 -5.23 -4.72 -1.90
N SER A 288 -5.47 -4.81 -3.22
CA SER A 288 -4.54 -5.41 -4.18
C SER A 288 -3.27 -4.58 -4.32
N ASN A 289 -3.39 -3.27 -4.47
CA ASN A 289 -2.26 -2.35 -4.61
C ASN A 289 -1.41 -2.28 -3.33
N THR A 290 -2.03 -2.33 -2.15
CA THR A 290 -1.31 -2.44 -0.88
C THR A 290 -0.51 -3.74 -0.80
N ALA A 291 -1.07 -4.86 -1.25
CA ALA A 291 -0.36 -6.14 -1.28
C ALA A 291 0.82 -6.12 -2.27
N ILE A 292 0.64 -5.57 -3.49
CA ILE A 292 1.73 -5.41 -4.46
C ILE A 292 2.80 -4.47 -3.92
N GLY A 293 2.41 -3.31 -3.38
CA GLY A 293 3.33 -2.31 -2.87
C GLY A 293 4.23 -2.85 -1.76
N ASN A 294 3.65 -3.49 -0.77
CA ASN A 294 4.38 -3.92 0.40
C ASN A 294 5.00 -5.32 0.23
N ILE A 295 4.21 -6.35 -0.11
CA ILE A 295 4.75 -7.71 -0.29
C ILE A 295 5.67 -7.74 -1.51
N GLY A 296 5.25 -7.15 -2.63
CA GLY A 296 6.05 -7.09 -3.85
C GLY A 296 7.37 -6.36 -3.63
N GLY A 297 7.37 -5.22 -2.92
CA GLY A 297 8.58 -4.48 -2.56
C GLY A 297 9.55 -5.30 -1.71
N ILE A 298 9.05 -6.04 -0.71
CA ILE A 298 9.86 -6.96 0.11
C ILE A 298 10.43 -8.08 -0.76
N LEU A 299 9.61 -8.72 -1.60
CA LEU A 299 10.05 -9.82 -2.48
C LEU A 299 11.12 -9.37 -3.48
N ILE A 300 11.02 -8.13 -3.98
CA ILE A 300 12.05 -7.55 -4.85
C ILE A 300 13.35 -7.29 -4.07
N GLY A 301 13.26 -6.81 -2.83
CA GLY A 301 14.43 -6.65 -1.96
C GLY A 301 15.10 -7.99 -1.62
N GLU A 302 14.32 -9.06 -1.52
CA GLU A 302 14.77 -10.45 -1.37
C GLU A 302 15.14 -11.12 -2.70
N GLU A 303 15.02 -10.41 -3.84
CA GLU A 303 15.19 -10.94 -5.21
C GLU A 303 14.31 -12.18 -5.52
N ASP A 304 13.17 -12.31 -4.83
CA ASP A 304 12.26 -13.44 -4.97
C ASP A 304 11.23 -13.21 -6.09
N TYR A 305 11.69 -13.24 -7.31
CA TYR A 305 10.87 -13.01 -8.49
C TYR A 305 9.84 -14.13 -8.75
N ASP A 306 10.10 -15.34 -8.29
CA ASP A 306 9.15 -16.45 -8.42
C ASP A 306 7.92 -16.25 -7.53
N SER A 307 8.12 -15.84 -6.26
CA SER A 307 7.02 -15.44 -5.39
C SER A 307 6.30 -14.20 -5.90
N LEU A 308 7.01 -13.25 -6.49
CA LEU A 308 6.40 -12.07 -7.09
C LEU A 308 5.47 -12.46 -8.25
N ARG A 309 5.87 -13.43 -9.10
CA ARG A 309 5.01 -13.95 -10.17
C ARG A 309 3.76 -14.65 -9.63
N LEU A 310 3.92 -15.46 -8.57
CA LEU A 310 2.79 -16.14 -7.93
C LEU A 310 1.82 -15.13 -7.30
N LEU A 311 2.34 -14.10 -6.61
CA LEU A 311 1.56 -13.00 -6.05
C LEU A 311 0.77 -12.28 -7.14
N THR A 312 1.44 -11.87 -8.21
CA THR A 312 0.85 -11.18 -9.35
C THR A 312 -0.26 -12.01 -10.00
N ARG A 313 0.00 -13.28 -10.31
CA ARG A 313 -1.00 -14.19 -10.88
C ARG A 313 -2.22 -14.33 -9.99
N ARG A 314 -2.03 -14.37 -8.67
CA ARG A 314 -3.11 -14.47 -7.70
C ARG A 314 -3.97 -13.20 -7.68
N ILE A 315 -3.34 -12.04 -7.70
CA ILE A 315 -4.02 -10.73 -7.71
C ILE A 315 -4.84 -10.58 -8.99
N PHE A 316 -4.24 -10.85 -10.16
CA PHE A 316 -4.97 -10.77 -11.43
C PHE A 316 -6.16 -11.74 -11.49
N ARG A 317 -6.00 -12.96 -10.95
CA ARG A 317 -7.12 -13.93 -10.86
C ARG A 317 -8.25 -13.39 -9.97
N LEU A 318 -7.92 -12.85 -8.79
CA LEU A 318 -8.90 -12.26 -7.89
C LEU A 318 -9.64 -11.09 -8.55
N LEU A 319 -8.89 -10.15 -9.14
CA LEU A 319 -9.47 -8.99 -9.82
C LEU A 319 -10.31 -9.39 -11.03
N SER A 320 -9.87 -10.37 -11.82
CA SER A 320 -10.66 -10.90 -12.94
C SER A 320 -12.02 -11.41 -12.47
N VAL A 321 -12.03 -12.23 -11.40
CA VAL A 321 -13.29 -12.79 -10.89
C VAL A 321 -14.18 -11.69 -10.31
N VAL A 322 -13.65 -10.84 -9.43
CA VAL A 322 -14.46 -9.82 -8.75
C VAL A 322 -14.99 -8.78 -9.75
N MET A 323 -14.12 -8.23 -10.62
CA MET A 323 -14.52 -7.20 -11.56
C MET A 323 -15.46 -7.75 -12.65
N LEU A 324 -15.25 -9.00 -13.07
CA LEU A 324 -16.16 -9.65 -14.02
C LEU A 324 -17.54 -9.87 -13.38
N VAL A 325 -17.61 -10.34 -12.14
CA VAL A 325 -18.90 -10.54 -11.44
C VAL A 325 -19.62 -9.19 -11.29
N VAL A 326 -18.92 -8.14 -10.85
CA VAL A 326 -19.51 -6.78 -10.75
C VAL A 326 -20.00 -6.30 -12.10
N SER A 327 -19.17 -6.42 -13.14
CA SER A 327 -19.55 -6.01 -14.52
C SER A 327 -20.78 -6.77 -15.02
N VAL A 328 -20.82 -8.09 -14.84
CA VAL A 328 -21.95 -8.94 -15.28
C VAL A 328 -23.23 -8.59 -14.52
N LEU A 329 -23.15 -8.37 -13.21
CA LEU A 329 -24.33 -7.99 -12.40
C LEU A 329 -24.90 -6.65 -12.87
N ILE A 330 -24.07 -5.64 -13.09
CA ILE A 330 -24.52 -4.31 -13.56
C ILE A 330 -25.07 -4.41 -14.99
N PHE A 331 -24.42 -5.20 -15.86
CA PHE A 331 -24.85 -5.38 -17.25
C PHE A 331 -26.21 -6.06 -17.35
N LEU A 332 -26.45 -7.10 -16.54
CA LEU A 332 -27.70 -7.86 -16.56
C LEU A 332 -28.86 -7.16 -15.81
N PHE A 333 -28.53 -6.44 -14.74
CA PHE A 333 -29.53 -5.86 -13.84
C PHE A 333 -29.39 -4.33 -13.66
N PRO A 334 -29.32 -3.53 -14.76
CA PRO A 334 -29.16 -2.08 -14.66
C PRO A 334 -30.33 -1.40 -13.92
N ASP A 335 -31.55 -1.90 -14.10
CA ASP A 335 -32.77 -1.35 -13.47
C ASP A 335 -32.75 -1.49 -11.94
N VAL A 336 -32.21 -2.58 -11.43
CA VAL A 336 -32.04 -2.79 -9.97
C VAL A 336 -31.14 -1.71 -9.40
N LEU A 337 -30.05 -1.42 -10.12
CA LEU A 337 -29.11 -0.38 -9.73
C LEU A 337 -29.77 1.01 -9.73
N GLY A 338 -30.46 1.38 -10.82
CA GLY A 338 -31.18 2.64 -10.89
C GLY A 338 -32.20 2.81 -9.76
N ARG A 339 -32.98 1.77 -9.45
CA ARG A 339 -33.97 1.78 -8.35
C ARG A 339 -33.31 1.93 -6.97
N ILE A 340 -32.16 1.30 -6.72
CA ILE A 340 -31.40 1.46 -5.47
C ILE A 340 -31.00 2.92 -5.25
N TYR A 341 -30.66 3.64 -6.33
CA TYR A 341 -30.29 5.04 -6.29
C TYR A 341 -31.46 6.01 -6.51
N GLY A 342 -32.72 5.50 -6.53
CA GLY A 342 -33.94 6.32 -6.54
C GLY A 342 -34.38 6.82 -7.92
N ALA A 343 -33.99 6.15 -9.02
CA ALA A 343 -34.49 6.46 -10.35
C ALA A 343 -35.98 6.11 -10.48
N ASP A 344 -36.76 7.01 -11.08
CA ASP A 344 -38.13 6.73 -11.50
C ASP A 344 -38.17 5.91 -12.82
N GLU A 345 -39.33 5.43 -13.24
CA GLU A 345 -39.46 4.57 -14.42
C GLU A 345 -38.98 5.27 -15.72
N ALA A 346 -39.15 6.58 -15.83
CA ALA A 346 -38.70 7.34 -17.01
C ALA A 346 -37.18 7.46 -17.08
N LEU A 347 -36.54 7.66 -15.93
CA LEU A 347 -35.08 7.74 -15.79
C LEU A 347 -34.41 6.36 -15.93
N LEU A 348 -35.08 5.28 -15.50
CA LEU A 348 -34.58 3.92 -15.66
C LEU A 348 -34.32 3.55 -17.12
N ASP A 349 -35.23 3.94 -18.04
CA ASP A 349 -35.03 3.68 -19.46
C ASP A 349 -33.78 4.38 -20.02
N GLN A 350 -33.50 5.59 -19.55
CA GLN A 350 -32.30 6.34 -19.93
C GLN A 350 -31.01 5.74 -19.29
N CYS A 351 -31.09 5.13 -18.09
CA CYS A 351 -29.96 4.55 -17.37
C CYS A 351 -29.46 3.23 -17.95
N ARG A 352 -30.34 2.42 -18.57
CA ARG A 352 -30.02 1.03 -18.98
C ARG A 352 -28.79 0.93 -19.87
N THR A 353 -28.74 1.72 -20.94
CA THR A 353 -27.63 1.68 -21.90
C THR A 353 -26.33 2.22 -21.29
N PRO A 354 -26.33 3.41 -20.65
CA PRO A 354 -25.14 3.90 -19.96
C PRO A 354 -24.58 2.92 -18.93
N PHE A 355 -25.39 2.35 -18.03
CA PHE A 355 -24.90 1.43 -17.00
C PHE A 355 -24.30 0.15 -17.60
N ARG A 356 -24.89 -0.41 -18.67
CA ARG A 356 -24.30 -1.54 -19.40
C ARG A 356 -22.95 -1.20 -20.02
N LEU A 357 -22.83 -0.03 -20.65
CA LEU A 357 -21.57 0.42 -21.24
C LEU A 357 -20.50 0.66 -20.16
N MET A 358 -20.87 1.35 -19.09
CA MET A 358 -19.96 1.64 -17.97
C MET A 358 -19.48 0.37 -17.25
N SER A 359 -20.31 -0.68 -17.19
CA SER A 359 -19.91 -1.96 -16.59
C SER A 359 -18.68 -2.58 -17.26
N LEU A 360 -18.44 -2.28 -18.53
CA LEU A 360 -17.29 -2.75 -19.31
C LEU A 360 -15.98 -2.04 -18.96
N THR A 361 -16.01 -0.98 -18.13
CA THR A 361 -14.81 -0.23 -17.72
C THR A 361 -14.07 -0.85 -16.54
N PHE A 362 -14.76 -1.59 -15.66
CA PHE A 362 -14.18 -2.06 -14.39
C PHE A 362 -12.98 -2.99 -14.58
N LEU A 363 -13.09 -3.94 -15.48
CA LEU A 363 -12.02 -4.90 -15.71
C LEU A 363 -10.74 -4.26 -16.31
N PRO A 364 -10.81 -3.49 -17.42
CA PRO A 364 -9.62 -2.85 -17.98
C PRO A 364 -9.01 -1.82 -17.04
N ASN A 365 -9.79 -1.03 -16.30
CA ASN A 365 -9.29 -0.08 -15.31
C ASN A 365 -8.53 -0.81 -14.19
N ALA A 366 -9.09 -1.89 -13.63
CA ALA A 366 -8.44 -2.66 -12.59
C ALA A 366 -7.10 -3.25 -13.05
N PHE A 367 -7.01 -3.70 -14.30
CA PHE A 367 -5.78 -4.26 -14.85
C PHE A 367 -4.74 -3.18 -15.12
N SER A 368 -5.15 -2.03 -15.66
CA SER A 368 -4.24 -0.90 -15.93
C SER A 368 -3.61 -0.38 -14.64
N GLU A 369 -4.42 -0.12 -13.61
CA GLU A 369 -3.98 0.31 -12.28
C GLU A 369 -3.02 -0.70 -11.62
N THR A 370 -3.38 -1.99 -11.69
CA THR A 370 -2.56 -3.05 -11.08
C THR A 370 -1.23 -3.23 -11.80
N LEU A 371 -1.20 -3.13 -13.13
CA LEU A 371 0.04 -3.16 -13.91
C LEU A 371 0.90 -1.93 -13.62
N GLY A 372 0.31 -0.73 -13.56
CA GLY A 372 0.99 0.51 -13.18
C GLY A 372 1.68 0.38 -11.82
N MET A 373 0.94 -0.10 -10.79
CA MET A 373 1.50 -0.34 -9.46
C MET A 373 2.62 -1.39 -9.48
N LEU A 374 2.46 -2.45 -10.28
CA LEU A 374 3.48 -3.49 -10.42
C LEU A 374 4.77 -2.93 -11.07
N TYR A 375 4.66 -2.11 -12.11
CA TYR A 375 5.82 -1.45 -12.74
C TYR A 375 6.48 -0.45 -11.79
N PHE A 376 5.68 0.29 -11.02
CA PHE A 376 6.18 1.21 -10.00
C PHE A 376 7.05 0.47 -8.97
N VAL A 377 6.53 -0.61 -8.38
CA VAL A 377 7.25 -1.40 -7.36
C VAL A 377 8.53 -2.05 -7.92
N GLN A 378 8.52 -2.42 -9.20
CA GLN A 378 9.71 -2.96 -9.87
C GLN A 378 10.77 -1.91 -10.22
N GLY A 379 10.46 -0.62 -10.07
CA GLY A 379 11.41 0.46 -10.30
C GLY A 379 11.43 1.00 -11.72
N HIS A 380 10.38 0.74 -12.50
CA HIS A 380 10.21 1.28 -13.86
C HIS A 380 9.60 2.69 -13.85
N GLN A 381 10.09 3.61 -12.97
CA GLN A 381 9.49 4.95 -12.77
C GLN A 381 9.42 5.79 -14.06
N LYS A 382 10.39 5.64 -14.98
CA LYS A 382 10.33 6.34 -16.28
C LYS A 382 9.15 5.86 -17.12
N LEU A 383 8.89 4.56 -17.13
CA LEU A 383 7.74 3.97 -17.81
C LEU A 383 6.44 4.43 -17.16
N CYS A 384 6.35 4.40 -15.83
CA CYS A 384 5.16 4.84 -15.09
C CYS A 384 4.83 6.31 -15.40
N ARG A 385 5.83 7.22 -15.40
CA ARG A 385 5.59 8.64 -15.76
C ARG A 385 4.99 8.82 -17.13
N TRP A 386 5.49 8.10 -18.14
CA TRP A 386 4.94 8.17 -19.48
C TRP A 386 3.56 7.53 -19.57
N LEU A 387 3.32 6.44 -18.83
CA LEU A 387 2.00 5.81 -18.77
C LEU A 387 0.96 6.78 -18.22
N GLU A 388 1.19 7.37 -17.04
CA GLU A 388 0.26 8.34 -16.42
C GLU A 388 -0.01 9.53 -17.35
N LEU A 389 1.03 10.10 -17.96
CA LEU A 389 0.84 11.20 -18.91
C LEU A 389 0.02 10.79 -20.13
N VAL A 390 0.32 9.66 -20.76
CA VAL A 390 -0.35 9.25 -22.00
C VAL A 390 -1.79 8.80 -21.71
N THR A 391 -2.02 8.10 -20.61
CA THR A 391 -3.37 7.59 -20.27
C THR A 391 -4.27 8.71 -19.76
N ASP A 392 -3.82 9.52 -18.81
CA ASP A 392 -4.65 10.54 -18.18
C ASP A 392 -4.88 11.74 -19.11
N VAL A 393 -3.81 12.29 -19.70
CA VAL A 393 -3.95 13.39 -20.68
C VAL A 393 -4.67 12.91 -21.94
N GLY A 394 -4.38 11.70 -22.40
CA GLY A 394 -5.06 11.09 -23.53
C GLY A 394 -6.57 10.93 -23.29
N ALA A 395 -6.97 10.47 -22.11
CA ALA A 395 -8.38 10.37 -21.73
C ALA A 395 -9.06 11.74 -21.71
N ILE A 396 -8.43 12.77 -21.15
CA ILE A 396 -8.94 14.15 -21.12
C ILE A 396 -9.18 14.65 -22.55
N ILE A 397 -8.19 14.50 -23.44
CA ILE A 397 -8.31 14.96 -24.84
C ILE A 397 -9.45 14.24 -25.55
N VAL A 398 -9.53 12.91 -25.44
CA VAL A 398 -10.55 12.11 -26.10
C VAL A 398 -11.96 12.50 -25.62
N VAL A 399 -12.13 12.68 -24.31
CA VAL A 399 -13.41 13.10 -23.72
C VAL A 399 -13.82 14.48 -24.23
N ILE A 400 -12.91 15.47 -24.24
CA ILE A 400 -13.20 16.82 -24.73
C ILE A 400 -13.61 16.79 -26.21
N VAL A 401 -12.83 16.11 -27.07
CA VAL A 401 -13.11 16.04 -28.50
C VAL A 401 -14.48 15.44 -28.76
N ILE A 402 -14.83 14.35 -28.11
CA ILE A 402 -16.11 13.68 -28.31
C ILE A 402 -17.27 14.49 -27.77
N ALA A 403 -17.14 15.08 -26.59
CA ALA A 403 -18.20 15.92 -26.04
C ALA A 403 -18.49 17.16 -26.89
N LEU A 404 -17.49 17.68 -27.59
CA LEU A 404 -17.68 18.82 -28.50
C LEU A 404 -18.36 18.44 -29.82
N TYR A 405 -18.04 17.29 -30.40
CA TYR A 405 -18.52 16.90 -31.73
C TYR A 405 -19.71 15.94 -31.71
N SER A 406 -19.82 15.09 -30.68
CA SER A 406 -20.85 14.05 -30.62
C SER A 406 -21.23 13.71 -29.18
N PRO A 407 -22.02 14.54 -28.49
CA PRO A 407 -22.38 14.33 -27.08
C PRO A 407 -23.03 12.98 -26.78
N GLU A 408 -23.71 12.40 -27.75
CA GLU A 408 -24.37 11.09 -27.64
C GLU A 408 -23.37 9.95 -27.42
N LEU A 409 -22.10 10.16 -27.80
CA LEU A 409 -21.02 9.18 -27.63
C LEU A 409 -20.33 9.26 -26.27
N ILE A 410 -20.75 10.13 -25.35
CA ILE A 410 -20.12 10.25 -24.01
C ILE A 410 -20.14 8.91 -23.27
N TRP A 411 -21.25 8.17 -23.33
CA TRP A 411 -21.34 6.88 -22.67
C TRP A 411 -20.53 5.77 -23.34
N PRO A 412 -20.60 5.57 -24.68
CA PRO A 412 -19.76 4.56 -25.36
C PRO A 412 -18.26 4.82 -25.24
N ILE A 413 -17.83 6.08 -25.12
CA ILE A 413 -16.41 6.41 -25.09
C ILE A 413 -15.71 5.94 -23.81
N LEU A 414 -16.42 5.89 -22.66
CA LEU A 414 -15.82 5.47 -21.40
C LEU A 414 -15.24 4.05 -21.45
N PRO A 415 -15.97 3.02 -21.91
CA PRO A 415 -15.36 1.70 -22.07
C PRO A 415 -14.28 1.68 -23.17
N VAL A 416 -14.46 2.40 -24.26
CA VAL A 416 -13.45 2.48 -25.32
C VAL A 416 -12.15 3.07 -24.80
N THR A 417 -12.19 4.17 -24.05
CA THR A 417 -11.00 4.77 -23.44
C THR A 417 -10.35 3.82 -22.42
N ALA A 418 -11.12 3.14 -21.58
CA ALA A 418 -10.60 2.18 -20.60
C ALA A 418 -9.84 1.02 -21.27
N TRP A 419 -10.39 0.45 -22.34
CA TRP A 419 -9.73 -0.61 -23.11
C TRP A 419 -8.51 -0.10 -23.89
N LEU A 420 -8.58 1.12 -24.44
CA LEU A 420 -7.44 1.76 -25.09
C LEU A 420 -6.31 2.04 -24.09
N GLN A 421 -6.62 2.52 -22.89
CA GLN A 421 -5.64 2.71 -21.81
C GLN A 421 -4.93 1.39 -21.49
N LEU A 422 -5.68 0.29 -21.26
CA LEU A 422 -5.10 -1.02 -21.05
C LEU A 422 -4.22 -1.45 -22.24
N GLY A 423 -4.68 -1.21 -23.47
CA GLY A 423 -3.92 -1.47 -24.70
C GLY A 423 -2.59 -0.71 -24.73
N VAL A 424 -2.60 0.57 -24.36
CA VAL A 424 -1.40 1.42 -24.27
C VAL A 424 -0.44 0.90 -23.20
N VAL A 425 -0.95 0.56 -22.01
CA VAL A 425 -0.15 -0.02 -20.91
C VAL A 425 0.57 -1.29 -21.37
N VAL A 426 -0.16 -2.21 -22.01
CA VAL A 426 0.36 -3.49 -22.50
C VAL A 426 1.34 -3.29 -23.66
N ALA A 427 1.06 -2.35 -24.57
CA ALA A 427 1.95 -2.03 -25.70
C ALA A 427 3.27 -1.40 -25.23
N MET A 428 3.22 -0.46 -24.29
CA MET A 428 4.43 0.14 -23.72
C MET A 428 5.27 -0.89 -22.96
N ALA A 429 4.62 -1.81 -22.24
CA ALA A 429 5.29 -2.95 -21.62
C ALA A 429 5.94 -3.88 -22.66
N TYR A 430 5.30 -4.08 -23.82
CA TYR A 430 5.89 -4.86 -24.91
C TYR A 430 7.15 -4.20 -25.50
N VAL A 431 7.12 -2.87 -25.65
CA VAL A 431 8.31 -2.12 -26.09
C VAL A 431 9.44 -2.24 -25.07
N ALA A 432 9.13 -2.17 -23.77
CA ALA A 432 10.11 -2.36 -22.70
C ALA A 432 10.70 -3.79 -22.70
N HIS A 433 9.86 -4.82 -22.85
CA HIS A 433 10.28 -6.21 -23.01
C HIS A 433 11.20 -6.40 -24.22
N ARG A 434 10.87 -5.82 -25.38
CA ARG A 434 11.73 -5.92 -26.57
C ARG A 434 13.10 -5.29 -26.37
N LYS A 435 13.20 -4.22 -25.57
CA LYS A 435 14.49 -3.60 -25.22
C LYS A 435 15.28 -4.42 -24.21
N ASN A 436 14.61 -5.17 -23.35
CA ASN A 436 15.22 -6.06 -22.36
C ASN A 436 14.42 -7.38 -22.28
N PRO A 437 14.80 -8.41 -23.05
CA PRO A 437 14.10 -9.70 -23.08
C PRO A 437 14.12 -10.49 -21.76
N LEU A 438 14.97 -10.09 -20.79
CA LEU A 438 14.98 -10.66 -19.44
C LEU A 438 13.76 -10.25 -18.60
N LEU A 439 12.98 -9.26 -19.05
CA LEU A 439 11.74 -8.86 -18.43
C LEU A 439 10.57 -9.65 -19.03
N SER A 440 9.73 -10.23 -18.19
CA SER A 440 8.54 -10.99 -18.65
C SER A 440 7.45 -10.03 -19.15
N TRP A 441 6.83 -10.31 -20.28
CA TRP A 441 5.67 -9.56 -20.77
C TRP A 441 4.36 -10.22 -20.29
N PRO A 442 3.30 -9.47 -19.93
CA PRO A 442 3.19 -7.99 -19.84
C PRO A 442 3.64 -7.42 -18.48
N THR A 443 4.03 -8.23 -17.54
CA THR A 443 4.24 -7.84 -16.13
C THR A 443 5.60 -7.20 -15.84
N LEU A 444 6.53 -7.23 -16.79
CA LEU A 444 7.91 -6.71 -16.71
C LEU A 444 8.73 -7.23 -15.51
N GLN A 445 8.36 -8.39 -14.99
CA GLN A 445 9.12 -9.02 -13.91
C GLN A 445 10.43 -9.61 -14.45
N SER A 446 11.51 -9.47 -13.69
CA SER A 446 12.77 -10.13 -14.05
C SER A 446 12.57 -11.64 -14.12
N THR A 447 13.14 -12.27 -15.15
CA THR A 447 13.10 -13.73 -15.32
C THR A 447 14.26 -14.42 -14.62
N VAL A 448 15.31 -13.67 -14.29
CA VAL A 448 16.53 -14.17 -13.67
C VAL A 448 16.84 -13.32 -12.43
N PRO A 449 17.14 -13.93 -11.28
CA PRO A 449 17.66 -13.19 -10.12
C PRO A 449 19.03 -12.60 -10.47
N SER A 450 19.37 -11.45 -9.87
CA SER A 450 20.66 -10.79 -10.08
C SER A 450 21.81 -11.60 -9.48
N ASN A 451 21.51 -12.34 -8.41
CA ASN A 451 22.47 -13.15 -7.67
C ASN A 451 22.06 -14.64 -7.69
N PRO A 452 23.02 -15.58 -7.58
CA PRO A 452 22.70 -17.00 -7.40
C PRO A 452 21.75 -17.21 -6.23
N ALA A 453 20.66 -17.93 -6.44
CA ALA A 453 19.66 -18.14 -5.41
C ALA A 453 19.15 -19.59 -5.43
N PHE A 454 18.94 -20.13 -4.22
CA PHE A 454 18.33 -21.43 -3.99
C PHE A 454 17.03 -21.25 -3.21
N THR A 455 15.94 -21.86 -3.66
CA THR A 455 14.63 -21.78 -2.99
C THR A 455 14.04 -23.18 -2.84
N PHE A 456 13.57 -23.48 -1.63
CA PHE A 456 12.97 -24.78 -1.31
C PHE A 456 11.78 -24.60 -0.38
N SER A 457 10.67 -25.29 -0.64
CA SER A 457 9.52 -25.38 0.25
C SER A 457 9.60 -26.68 1.05
N VAL A 458 9.89 -26.58 2.33
CA VAL A 458 10.13 -27.69 3.23
C VAL A 458 8.82 -28.15 3.86
N PRO A 459 8.36 -29.41 3.67
CA PRO A 459 7.28 -29.98 4.46
C PRO A 459 7.63 -30.03 5.95
N TYR A 460 6.62 -29.85 6.83
CA TYR A 460 6.86 -29.96 8.28
C TYR A 460 7.05 -31.43 8.72
N THR A 461 7.97 -32.14 8.06
CA THR A 461 8.31 -33.54 8.35
C THR A 461 9.82 -33.69 8.46
N VAL A 462 10.28 -34.66 9.25
CA VAL A 462 11.70 -34.99 9.38
C VAL A 462 12.30 -35.38 8.00
N GLU A 463 11.52 -36.06 7.17
CA GLU A 463 11.95 -36.45 5.81
C GLU A 463 12.10 -35.19 4.91
N GLY A 464 11.17 -34.22 5.02
CA GLY A 464 11.27 -32.95 4.33
C GLY A 464 12.51 -32.15 4.73
N ALA A 465 12.83 -32.09 6.02
CA ALA A 465 14.06 -31.47 6.52
C ALA A 465 15.31 -32.18 5.94
N ARG A 466 15.34 -33.51 5.97
CA ARG A 466 16.45 -34.31 5.41
C ARG A 466 16.62 -34.08 3.91
N GLN A 467 15.54 -34.02 3.16
CA GLN A 467 15.58 -33.70 1.73
C GLN A 467 16.16 -32.31 1.49
N PHE A 468 15.72 -31.30 2.23
CA PHE A 468 16.26 -29.94 2.14
C PHE A 468 17.78 -29.92 2.35
N VAL A 469 18.25 -30.58 3.43
CA VAL A 469 19.69 -30.66 3.78
C VAL A 469 20.51 -31.26 2.62
N ASN A 470 20.00 -32.30 1.98
CA ASN A 470 20.69 -32.93 0.86
C ASN A 470 20.74 -32.02 -0.38
N GLU A 471 19.64 -31.29 -0.67
CA GLU A 471 19.56 -30.43 -1.85
C GLU A 471 20.29 -29.09 -1.68
N VAL A 472 20.38 -28.55 -0.45
CA VAL A 472 21.07 -27.28 -0.18
C VAL A 472 22.60 -27.42 -0.20
N LYS A 473 23.11 -28.59 0.14
CA LYS A 473 24.56 -28.86 0.26
C LYS A 473 25.38 -28.51 -0.99
N PRO A 474 24.99 -28.90 -2.22
CA PRO A 474 25.71 -28.53 -3.44
C PRO A 474 25.72 -27.01 -3.66
N PHE A 475 24.60 -26.33 -3.37
CA PHE A 475 24.48 -24.88 -3.54
C PHE A 475 25.40 -24.12 -2.58
N ILE A 476 25.41 -24.46 -1.27
CA ILE A 476 26.29 -23.80 -0.30
C ILE A 476 27.77 -24.06 -0.66
N LYS A 477 28.10 -25.24 -1.17
CA LYS A 477 29.46 -25.55 -1.61
C LYS A 477 29.86 -24.69 -2.83
N SER A 478 28.94 -24.37 -3.73
CA SER A 478 29.22 -23.51 -4.91
C SER A 478 29.37 -22.02 -4.56
N CYS A 479 28.92 -21.60 -3.37
CA CYS A 479 29.02 -20.22 -2.94
C CYS A 479 30.42 -19.81 -2.39
N GLU A 480 31.37 -20.78 -2.28
CA GLU A 480 32.76 -20.54 -1.82
C GLU A 480 32.86 -19.67 -0.53
N LEU A 481 32.02 -20.00 0.45
CA LEU A 481 31.97 -19.26 1.72
C LEU A 481 33.06 -19.77 2.69
N ASP A 482 33.82 -18.87 3.31
CA ASP A 482 34.78 -19.20 4.37
C ASP A 482 34.10 -19.90 5.55
N CYS A 483 32.85 -19.54 5.85
CA CYS A 483 32.01 -20.14 6.89
C CYS A 483 31.01 -21.18 6.34
N GLY A 484 31.19 -21.73 5.14
CA GLY A 484 30.19 -22.57 4.46
C GLY A 484 29.72 -23.80 5.26
N ILE A 485 30.60 -24.45 6.01
CA ILE A 485 30.23 -25.58 6.88
C ILE A 485 29.36 -25.08 8.05
N ALA A 486 29.74 -23.97 8.68
CA ALA A 486 29.04 -23.41 9.82
C ALA A 486 27.66 -22.84 9.40
N ALA A 487 27.58 -22.15 8.25
CA ALA A 487 26.33 -21.67 7.67
C ALA A 487 25.37 -22.83 7.36
N ARG A 488 25.88 -23.92 6.82
CA ARG A 488 25.09 -25.11 6.56
C ARG A 488 24.54 -25.74 7.84
N VAL A 489 25.40 -25.95 8.86
CA VAL A 489 24.96 -26.51 10.14
C VAL A 489 23.90 -25.67 10.80
N ALA A 490 24.06 -24.33 10.80
CA ALA A 490 23.07 -23.41 11.36
C ALA A 490 21.73 -23.48 10.61
N LEU A 491 21.74 -23.60 9.28
CA LEU A 491 20.52 -23.78 8.49
C LEU A 491 19.85 -25.13 8.75
N GLU A 492 20.63 -26.21 8.83
CA GLU A 492 20.14 -27.55 9.16
C GLU A 492 19.44 -27.56 10.52
N ASP A 493 20.10 -27.05 11.55
CA ASP A 493 19.56 -27.00 12.92
C ASP A 493 18.27 -26.19 12.98
N LEU A 494 18.21 -25.03 12.31
CA LEU A 494 17.04 -24.17 12.29
C LEU A 494 15.86 -24.82 11.56
N VAL A 495 16.11 -25.54 10.45
CA VAL A 495 15.07 -26.27 9.72
C VAL A 495 14.50 -27.40 10.57
N TYR A 496 15.33 -28.18 11.24
CA TYR A 496 14.86 -29.23 12.16
C TYR A 496 14.08 -28.63 13.34
N GLU A 497 14.53 -27.53 13.92
CA GLU A 497 13.81 -26.84 15.00
C GLU A 497 12.42 -26.37 14.55
N ILE A 498 12.29 -25.81 13.34
CA ILE A 498 11.01 -25.39 12.79
C ILE A 498 10.07 -26.59 12.61
N VAL A 499 10.57 -27.73 12.13
CA VAL A 499 9.81 -28.98 11.98
C VAL A 499 9.36 -29.51 13.33
N GLU A 500 10.26 -29.64 14.31
CA GLU A 500 9.96 -30.14 15.66
C GLU A 500 8.98 -29.23 16.42
N SER A 501 8.98 -27.92 16.10
CA SER A 501 8.11 -26.94 16.76
C SER A 501 6.64 -27.08 16.39
N ARG A 502 6.28 -27.86 15.37
CA ARG A 502 4.92 -28.02 14.86
C ARG A 502 4.51 -29.46 14.64
N PRO A 503 4.34 -30.26 15.72
CA PRO A 503 3.92 -31.65 15.61
C PRO A 503 2.51 -31.81 15.00
N ASP A 504 1.61 -30.81 15.18
CA ASP A 504 0.20 -30.84 14.75
C ASP A 504 -0.01 -30.24 13.34
N HIS A 505 0.99 -30.29 12.46
CA HIS A 505 0.88 -29.77 11.10
C HIS A 505 -0.08 -30.60 10.22
N LYS A 506 -0.73 -29.95 9.27
CA LYS A 506 -1.49 -30.65 8.22
C LYS A 506 -0.54 -31.14 7.13
N SER A 507 -0.85 -32.28 6.52
CA SER A 507 0.01 -32.93 5.53
C SER A 507 0.47 -32.08 4.34
N ASN A 508 -0.26 -31.00 4.04
CA ASN A 508 0.05 -30.09 2.91
C ASN A 508 0.70 -28.77 3.35
N GLU A 509 1.02 -28.59 4.63
CA GLU A 509 1.67 -27.39 5.10
C GLU A 509 3.17 -27.47 4.87
N THR A 510 3.75 -26.36 4.39
CA THR A 510 5.19 -26.21 4.18
C THR A 510 5.65 -24.87 4.70
N PHE A 511 6.93 -24.73 4.96
CA PHE A 511 7.60 -23.45 5.15
C PHE A 511 8.64 -23.25 4.04
N ASP A 512 8.94 -21.99 3.75
CA ASP A 512 9.83 -21.64 2.67
C ASP A 512 11.21 -21.28 3.19
N VAL A 513 12.24 -21.83 2.55
CA VAL A 513 13.65 -21.47 2.74
C VAL A 513 14.18 -20.91 1.42
N ARG A 514 14.73 -19.70 1.48
CA ARG A 514 15.39 -19.05 0.35
C ARG A 514 16.79 -18.62 0.76
N ILE A 515 17.75 -18.94 -0.08
CA ILE A 515 19.15 -18.60 0.10
C ILE A 515 19.60 -17.78 -1.10
N ILE A 516 20.32 -16.70 -0.86
CA ILE A 516 20.82 -15.79 -1.90
C ILE A 516 22.30 -15.54 -1.60
N ASP A 517 23.12 -15.75 -2.61
CA ASP A 517 24.55 -15.47 -2.56
C ASP A 517 24.85 -14.13 -3.23
N LYS A 518 25.01 -13.06 -2.44
CA LYS A 518 25.37 -11.72 -2.90
C LYS A 518 26.87 -11.52 -2.78
N GLU A 519 27.44 -10.63 -3.58
CA GLU A 519 28.89 -10.33 -3.58
C GLU A 519 29.48 -10.13 -2.17
N ASN A 520 28.78 -9.39 -1.30
CA ASN A 520 29.27 -9.01 0.03
C ASN A 520 28.57 -9.76 1.17
N MET A 521 27.55 -10.57 0.88
CA MET A 521 26.72 -11.17 1.91
C MET A 521 25.99 -12.42 1.43
N PHE A 522 26.09 -13.50 2.17
CA PHE A 522 25.21 -14.65 2.01
C PHE A 522 23.99 -14.48 2.92
N MET A 523 22.81 -14.52 2.37
CA MET A 523 21.55 -14.31 3.08
C MET A 523 20.66 -15.54 2.97
N ALA A 524 20.19 -16.06 4.11
CA ALA A 524 19.15 -17.09 4.13
C ALA A 524 17.87 -16.54 4.79
N VAL A 525 16.72 -16.78 4.17
CA VAL A 525 15.40 -16.35 4.63
C VAL A 525 14.51 -17.56 4.82
N LEU A 526 14.04 -17.77 6.04
CA LEU A 526 13.09 -18.83 6.36
C LEU A 526 11.75 -18.21 6.76
N LYS A 527 10.67 -18.65 6.10
CA LYS A 527 9.30 -18.15 6.35
C LYS A 527 8.40 -19.31 6.75
N SER A 528 8.04 -19.37 8.04
CA SER A 528 7.18 -20.40 8.61
C SER A 528 5.91 -19.83 9.23
N LYS A 529 4.75 -20.45 8.99
CA LYS A 529 3.49 -20.07 9.65
C LYS A 529 3.44 -20.69 11.06
N GLY A 530 2.98 -19.91 12.04
CA GLY A 530 2.83 -20.41 13.40
C GLY A 530 2.69 -19.29 14.42
N PRO A 531 2.56 -19.62 15.71
CA PRO A 531 2.60 -18.63 16.78
C PRO A 531 3.97 -17.92 16.79
N LEU A 532 3.98 -16.74 17.42
CA LEU A 532 5.24 -16.00 17.62
C LEU A 532 6.24 -16.90 18.35
N ARG A 533 7.31 -17.27 17.66
CA ARG A 533 8.42 -18.03 18.23
C ARG A 533 9.72 -17.42 17.73
N ASN A 534 10.48 -16.86 18.65
CA ASN A 534 11.81 -16.36 18.34
C ASN A 534 12.82 -17.49 18.61
N PRO A 535 13.44 -18.09 17.59
CA PRO A 535 14.47 -19.10 17.76
C PRO A 535 15.80 -18.50 18.22
N ILE A 536 15.91 -17.17 18.22
CA ILE A 536 17.14 -16.44 18.52
C ILE A 536 17.13 -16.12 20.01
N TYR A 537 17.82 -16.91 20.78
CA TYR A 537 18.12 -16.60 22.18
C TYR A 537 19.64 -16.41 22.33
N LYS A 538 20.04 -15.26 22.83
CA LYS A 538 21.45 -15.00 23.13
C LYS A 538 21.75 -15.55 24.52
N TYR A 539 22.48 -16.65 24.58
CA TYR A 539 22.98 -17.24 25.80
C TYR A 539 24.30 -16.56 26.21
N SER A 540 24.51 -16.33 27.50
CA SER A 540 25.82 -15.96 28.05
C SER A 540 26.78 -17.15 27.98
N ASP A 541 28.10 -16.90 28.07
CA ASP A 541 29.10 -17.97 27.99
C ASP A 541 28.94 -19.01 29.10
N ASP A 542 28.53 -18.58 30.28
CA ASP A 542 28.28 -19.47 31.43
C ASP A 542 27.00 -20.30 31.24
N GLU A 543 25.97 -19.73 30.63
CA GLU A 543 24.74 -20.46 30.30
C GLU A 543 24.98 -21.54 29.24
N VAL A 544 25.86 -21.29 28.25
CA VAL A 544 26.18 -22.24 27.18
C VAL A 544 26.78 -23.56 27.74
N LEU A 545 27.57 -23.48 28.78
CA LEU A 545 28.20 -24.65 29.40
C LEU A 545 27.21 -25.57 30.14
N SER A 546 26.02 -25.06 30.48
CA SER A 546 24.97 -25.81 31.20
C SER A 546 23.82 -26.28 30.30
N LEU A 547 23.89 -26.05 28.98
CA LEU A 547 22.80 -26.31 28.05
C LEU A 547 22.70 -27.80 27.67
N ASP A 548 21.43 -28.24 27.47
CA ASP A 548 21.14 -29.50 26.79
C ASP A 548 21.50 -29.42 25.29
N SER A 549 21.45 -30.56 24.59
CA SER A 549 21.85 -30.64 23.19
C SER A 549 21.04 -29.72 22.26
N SER A 550 19.78 -29.45 22.58
CA SER A 550 18.89 -28.60 21.77
C SER A 550 19.24 -27.12 21.92
N ASN A 551 19.51 -26.68 23.14
CA ASN A 551 19.88 -25.31 23.44
C ASN A 551 21.35 -25.01 23.05
N LEU A 552 22.22 -26.01 23.09
CA LEU A 552 23.61 -25.90 22.61
C LEU A 552 23.63 -25.61 21.08
N ARG A 553 22.76 -26.25 20.29
CA ARG A 553 22.62 -25.97 18.86
C ARG A 553 22.23 -24.53 18.61
N ARG A 554 21.26 -23.99 19.37
CA ARG A 554 20.83 -22.57 19.26
C ARG A 554 21.97 -21.61 19.63
N ALA A 555 22.71 -21.90 20.68
CA ALA A 555 23.86 -21.09 21.07
C ALA A 555 24.96 -21.09 20.01
N THR A 556 25.23 -22.24 19.38
CA THR A 556 26.20 -22.35 18.29
C THR A 556 25.72 -21.54 17.07
N MET A 557 24.44 -21.62 16.72
CA MET A 557 23.86 -20.85 15.62
C MET A 557 24.04 -19.33 15.82
N THR A 558 23.77 -18.81 17.03
CA THR A 558 23.92 -17.38 17.33
C THR A 558 25.38 -16.90 17.34
N ARG A 559 26.33 -17.78 17.57
CA ARG A 559 27.77 -17.45 17.49
C ARG A 559 28.30 -17.47 16.05
N VAL A 560 27.77 -18.35 15.22
CA VAL A 560 28.24 -18.54 13.84
C VAL A 560 27.67 -17.46 12.92
N CYS A 561 26.39 -17.11 13.10
CA CYS A 561 25.74 -16.08 12.27
C CYS A 561 26.06 -14.69 12.80
N GLN A 562 26.67 -13.85 11.96
CA GLN A 562 27.06 -12.48 12.34
C GLN A 562 25.83 -11.59 12.60
N ASP A 563 24.73 -11.82 11.88
CA ASP A 563 23.49 -11.06 12.04
C ASP A 563 22.29 -11.98 11.82
N ILE A 564 21.54 -12.22 12.90
CA ILE A 564 20.31 -12.99 12.88
C ILE A 564 19.15 -12.06 13.24
N ASN A 565 18.17 -11.96 12.35
CA ASN A 565 16.98 -11.17 12.56
C ASN A 565 15.74 -12.07 12.52
N HIS A 566 14.89 -11.96 13.54
CA HIS A 566 13.57 -12.58 13.55
C HIS A 566 12.49 -11.53 13.47
N LYS A 567 11.55 -11.73 12.56
CA LYS A 567 10.41 -10.86 12.35
C LYS A 567 9.12 -11.67 12.31
N TYR A 568 8.14 -11.27 13.09
CA TYR A 568 6.82 -11.88 13.07
C TYR A 568 5.85 -11.02 12.28
N MET A 569 5.38 -11.53 11.13
CA MET A 569 4.50 -10.84 10.22
C MET A 569 3.18 -11.60 10.08
N ASN A 570 2.12 -11.14 10.75
CA ASN A 570 0.76 -11.69 10.57
C ASN A 570 0.63 -13.22 10.66
N GLY A 571 1.22 -13.83 11.67
CA GLY A 571 1.19 -15.28 11.84
C GLY A 571 2.28 -16.03 11.09
N ILE A 572 3.24 -15.30 10.50
CA ILE A 572 4.41 -15.86 9.83
C ILE A 572 5.66 -15.42 10.56
N ASN A 573 6.47 -16.38 10.96
CA ASN A 573 7.82 -16.16 11.47
C ASN A 573 8.76 -16.05 10.27
N CYS A 574 9.41 -14.92 10.11
CA CYS A 574 10.45 -14.70 9.11
C CYS A 574 11.79 -14.61 9.85
N ILE A 575 12.68 -15.53 9.56
CA ILE A 575 14.02 -15.60 10.15
C ILE A 575 15.01 -15.29 9.04
N TYR A 576 15.89 -14.36 9.29
CA TYR A 576 16.92 -13.93 8.34
C TYR A 576 18.27 -14.22 8.96
N LEU A 577 19.09 -14.98 8.25
CA LEU A 577 20.47 -15.30 8.62
C LEU A 577 21.38 -14.59 7.62
N ASN A 578 22.21 -13.70 8.11
CA ASN A 578 23.15 -12.96 7.28
C ASN A 578 24.59 -13.33 7.66
N TYR A 579 25.37 -13.72 6.65
CA TYR A 579 26.80 -13.98 6.75
C TYR A 579 27.51 -12.98 5.85
N ARG A 580 28.23 -12.04 6.43
CA ARG A 580 29.08 -11.12 5.65
C ARG A 580 30.32 -11.88 5.19
N ARG A 581 30.68 -11.75 3.93
CA ARG A 581 32.00 -12.13 3.45
C ARG A 581 32.99 -11.15 4.06
N ASN A 582 34.07 -11.63 4.64
CA ASN A 582 35.15 -10.76 5.10
C ASN A 582 35.63 -9.98 3.88
N GLU A 583 35.61 -8.65 3.96
CA GLU A 583 36.39 -7.83 3.04
C GLU A 583 37.83 -8.32 3.22
N SER A 584 38.35 -9.08 2.26
CA SER A 584 39.77 -9.40 2.21
C SER A 584 40.51 -8.07 2.29
N GLU A 585 41.54 -7.99 3.13
CA GLU A 585 42.48 -6.90 3.27
C GLU A 585 43.08 -6.48 1.90
N ALA A 586 42.30 -5.84 1.07
CA ALA A 586 42.68 -5.38 -0.26
C ALA A 586 42.69 -3.84 -0.32
N ASP A 587 42.90 -3.19 0.83
CA ASP A 587 43.26 -1.77 0.92
C ASP A 587 44.18 -1.54 2.13
N THR A 588 45.39 -2.09 2.03
CA THR A 588 46.56 -1.55 2.72
C THR A 588 47.56 -1.00 1.70
#